data_215ccd7fbf501528ffe02b8e09d222e5
#
_entry.id   215ccd7fbf501528ffe02b8e09d222e5
#
_cell.length_a   1.000
_cell.length_b   1.000
_cell.length_c   1.000
_cell.angle_alpha   90.00
_cell.angle_beta   90.00
_cell.angle_gamma   90.00
#
_symmetry.space_group_name_H-M   'P 1'
#
loop_
_entity.id
_entity.type
_entity.pdbx_description
1 polymer ?
#
loop_
_entity_poly.entity_id
_entity_poly.type
_entity_poly.pdbx_seq_one_letter_code
_entity_poly.pdbx_strand_id
1 'polypeptide(L)'
;MHLKKIAIIRCLKTSASCAGAGCLRAFYEKDKAFALYGEEELRLMAMWTCNGCGDSMLENQEGIRKKIERMKALEIDALHLSHCTSKKDEQGEKHLCPTIKAIADELADCGIKIVQGTH
;
A
#
# COMPACT_ATOMS: atom_id res chain seq x y z
N MET A 1 15.95 -13.21 15.46
CA MET A 1 15.85 -12.33 14.29
C MET A 1 14.39 -12.16 13.90
N HIS A 2 13.97 -10.92 13.86
CA HIS A 2 12.61 -10.60 13.44
C HIS A 2 12.55 -10.33 11.96
N LEU A 3 11.80 -11.15 11.24
CA LEU A 3 11.49 -10.91 9.85
C LEU A 3 10.15 -10.20 9.77
N LYS A 4 10.13 -8.99 9.21
CA LYS A 4 8.90 -8.25 9.00
C LYS A 4 8.40 -8.48 7.58
N LYS A 5 7.16 -8.89 7.46
CA LYS A 5 6.51 -9.09 6.16
C LYS A 5 5.81 -7.81 5.76
N ILE A 6 6.23 -7.25 4.64
CA ILE A 6 5.77 -5.93 4.18
C ILE A 6 5.00 -6.09 2.88
N ALA A 7 3.96 -5.30 2.72
CA ALA A 7 3.26 -5.15 1.46
C ALA A 7 3.16 -3.68 1.12
N ILE A 8 3.12 -3.37 -0.17
CA ILE A 8 2.98 -2.01 -0.67
C ILE A 8 1.74 -1.96 -1.55
N ILE A 9 0.85 -1.02 -1.31
CA ILE A 9 -0.30 -0.77 -2.19
C ILE A 9 -0.10 0.54 -2.93
N ARG A 10 -0.41 0.52 -4.23
CA ARG A 10 -0.24 1.66 -5.13
C ARG A 10 -1.57 2.02 -5.79
N CYS A 11 -1.62 3.22 -6.35
CA CYS A 11 -2.78 3.66 -7.12
C CYS A 11 -2.71 3.07 -8.53
N LEU A 12 -3.78 2.42 -8.99
CA LEU A 12 -3.83 1.83 -10.32
C LEU A 12 -3.62 2.88 -11.42
N LYS A 13 -4.26 4.03 -11.29
CA LYS A 13 -4.11 5.12 -12.26
C LYS A 13 -2.67 5.58 -12.40
N THR A 14 -2.01 5.79 -11.26
CA THR A 14 -0.62 6.23 -11.25
C THR A 14 0.29 5.14 -11.79
N SER A 15 -0.03 3.88 -11.55
CA SER A 15 0.79 2.77 -12.02
C SER A 15 0.84 2.67 -13.55
N ALA A 16 -0.08 3.34 -14.24
CA ALA A 16 -0.04 3.38 -15.71
C ALA A 16 1.22 4.12 -16.22
N SER A 17 1.79 5.01 -15.42
CA SER A 17 2.99 5.75 -15.80
C SER A 17 4.13 5.61 -14.78
N CYS A 18 3.89 4.95 -13.66
CA CYS A 18 4.89 4.78 -12.61
C CYS A 18 5.26 3.30 -12.48
N ALA A 19 6.53 3.00 -12.61
CA ALA A 19 7.03 1.62 -12.52
C ALA A 19 7.18 1.13 -11.09
N GLY A 20 7.01 2.00 -10.10
CA GLY A 20 7.20 1.62 -8.71
C GLY A 20 8.66 1.62 -8.28
N ALA A 21 9.55 2.13 -9.12
CA ALA A 21 10.98 2.12 -8.81
C ALA A 21 11.33 2.87 -7.54
N GLY A 22 10.66 4.00 -7.28
CA GLY A 22 10.90 4.78 -6.06
C GLY A 22 10.48 4.03 -4.81
N CYS A 23 9.34 3.33 -4.86
CA CYS A 23 8.87 2.52 -3.75
C CYS A 23 9.84 1.38 -3.45
N LEU A 24 10.28 0.68 -4.49
CA LEU A 24 11.21 -0.45 -4.34
C LEU A 24 12.57 0.01 -3.85
N ARG A 25 13.05 1.15 -4.37
CA ARG A 25 14.32 1.69 -3.92
C ARG A 25 14.29 2.05 -2.44
N ALA A 26 13.23 2.72 -2.01
CA ALA A 26 13.07 3.07 -0.59
C ALA A 26 13.03 1.82 0.28
N PHE A 27 12.37 0.77 -0.20
CA PHE A 27 12.30 -0.50 0.52
C PHE A 27 13.69 -1.15 0.68
N TYR A 28 14.42 -1.30 -0.43
CA TYR A 28 15.70 -1.98 -0.39
C TYR A 28 16.78 -1.18 0.33
N GLU A 29 16.74 0.14 0.24
CA GLU A 29 17.68 1.00 0.93
C GLU A 29 17.28 1.29 2.36
N LYS A 30 16.08 0.87 2.77
CA LYS A 30 15.48 1.19 4.07
C LYS A 30 15.50 2.70 4.33
N ASP A 31 15.10 3.43 3.30
CA ASP A 31 15.06 4.89 3.32
C ASP A 31 13.62 5.38 3.46
N LYS A 32 13.46 6.67 3.70
CA LYS A 32 12.15 7.32 3.82
C LYS A 32 11.25 6.58 4.81
N ALA A 33 10.08 6.12 4.39
CA ALA A 33 9.14 5.44 5.28
C ALA A 33 9.68 4.12 5.83
N PHE A 34 10.61 3.47 5.13
CA PHE A 34 11.15 2.19 5.57
C PHE A 34 12.30 2.33 6.57
N ALA A 35 12.77 3.55 6.82
CA ALA A 35 13.80 3.80 7.82
C ALA A 35 13.34 3.42 9.23
N LEU A 36 12.04 3.41 9.47
CA LEU A 36 11.50 3.07 10.79
C LEU A 36 11.84 1.65 11.25
N TYR A 37 12.17 0.76 10.32
CA TYR A 37 12.47 -0.63 10.65
C TYR A 37 13.90 -0.85 11.14
N GLY A 38 14.78 0.13 10.96
CA GLY A 38 16.16 0.02 11.41
C GLY A 38 16.86 -1.17 10.79
N GLU A 39 17.40 -2.06 11.63
CA GLU A 39 18.14 -3.23 11.19
C GLU A 39 17.28 -4.48 11.05
N GLU A 40 15.97 -4.38 11.24
CA GLU A 40 15.09 -5.52 11.08
C GLU A 40 15.14 -6.05 9.65
N GLU A 41 15.09 -7.37 9.50
CA GLU A 41 15.04 -7.97 8.18
C GLU A 41 13.64 -7.77 7.59
N LEU A 42 13.58 -7.27 6.37
CA LEU A 42 12.31 -7.02 5.68
C LEU A 42 12.14 -7.95 4.51
N ARG A 43 10.92 -8.41 4.32
CA ARG A 43 10.55 -9.21 3.16
C ARG A 43 9.34 -8.56 2.50
N LEU A 44 9.51 -8.22 1.23
CA LEU A 44 8.38 -7.68 0.45
C LEU A 44 7.56 -8.84 -0.06
N MET A 45 6.39 -9.04 0.54
CA MET A 45 5.52 -10.17 0.22
C MET A 45 4.57 -9.88 -0.92
N ALA A 46 4.19 -8.62 -1.09
CA ALA A 46 3.27 -8.24 -2.14
C ALA A 46 3.43 -6.76 -2.49
N MET A 47 3.24 -6.47 -3.76
CA MET A 47 3.14 -5.10 -4.25
C MET A 47 1.93 -5.09 -5.16
N TRP A 48 0.90 -4.36 -4.78
CA TRP A 48 -0.38 -4.45 -5.48
C TRP A 48 -1.03 -3.08 -5.65
N THR A 49 -2.14 -3.06 -6.36
CA THR A 49 -2.86 -1.81 -6.63
C THR A 49 -4.32 -1.96 -6.23
N CYS A 50 -4.99 -0.82 -6.01
CA CYS A 50 -6.44 -0.79 -6.03
C CYS A 50 -6.87 -1.14 -7.47
N ASN A 51 -8.13 -1.49 -7.67
CA ASN A 51 -8.62 -1.84 -9.01
C ASN A 51 -9.27 -0.65 -9.72
N GLY A 52 -8.78 0.55 -9.43
CA GLY A 52 -9.26 1.78 -10.06
C GLY A 52 -10.22 2.56 -9.20
N CYS A 53 -10.85 3.55 -9.79
CA CYS A 53 -11.78 4.46 -9.13
C CYS A 53 -13.14 4.40 -9.80
N GLY A 54 -14.19 4.81 -9.07
CA GLY A 54 -15.53 4.92 -9.64
C GLY A 54 -16.05 3.58 -10.18
N ASP A 55 -16.52 3.60 -11.42
CA ASP A 55 -17.11 2.42 -12.03
C ASP A 55 -16.15 1.25 -12.16
N SER A 56 -14.87 1.54 -12.42
CA SER A 56 -13.85 0.48 -12.51
C SER A 56 -13.73 -0.28 -11.20
N MET A 57 -13.80 0.44 -10.08
CA MET A 57 -13.74 -0.20 -8.77
C MET A 57 -14.96 -1.10 -8.54
N LEU A 58 -16.15 -0.62 -8.91
CA LEU A 58 -17.38 -1.39 -8.76
C LEU A 58 -17.35 -2.68 -9.59
N GLU A 59 -16.80 -2.61 -10.80
CA GLU A 59 -16.68 -3.77 -11.67
C GLU A 59 -15.67 -4.79 -11.17
N ASN A 60 -14.74 -4.36 -10.35
CA ASN A 60 -13.62 -5.20 -9.91
C ASN A 60 -13.61 -5.47 -8.41
N GLN A 61 -14.75 -5.36 -7.73
CA GLN A 61 -14.84 -5.60 -6.29
C GLN A 61 -14.38 -6.98 -5.87
N GLU A 62 -14.69 -7.99 -6.67
CA GLU A 62 -14.26 -9.36 -6.37
C GLU A 62 -12.73 -9.47 -6.37
N GLY A 63 -12.08 -8.79 -7.32
CA GLY A 63 -10.62 -8.76 -7.38
C GLY A 63 -10.00 -8.13 -6.14
N ILE A 64 -10.59 -7.03 -5.66
CA ILE A 64 -10.13 -6.38 -4.44
C ILE A 64 -10.29 -7.30 -3.24
N ARG A 65 -11.42 -8.00 -3.15
CA ARG A 65 -11.66 -8.94 -2.06
C ARG A 65 -10.61 -10.03 -2.03
N LYS A 66 -10.28 -10.58 -3.21
CA LYS A 66 -9.23 -11.60 -3.32
C LYS A 66 -7.88 -11.09 -2.86
N LYS A 67 -7.54 -9.85 -3.21
CA LYS A 67 -6.28 -9.23 -2.78
C LYS A 67 -6.24 -9.04 -1.27
N ILE A 68 -7.32 -8.56 -0.68
CA ILE A 68 -7.42 -8.38 0.76
C ILE A 68 -7.27 -9.72 1.48
N GLU A 69 -7.97 -10.75 1.01
CA GLU A 69 -7.87 -12.09 1.60
C GLU A 69 -6.45 -12.64 1.50
N ARG A 70 -5.76 -12.35 0.41
CA ARG A 70 -4.37 -12.77 0.26
C ARG A 70 -3.45 -12.09 1.28
N MET A 71 -3.68 -10.80 1.54
CA MET A 71 -2.89 -10.09 2.55
C MET A 71 -3.07 -10.71 3.93
N LYS A 72 -4.31 -11.09 4.27
CA LYS A 72 -4.59 -11.77 5.53
C LYS A 72 -3.91 -13.14 5.59
N ALA A 73 -4.00 -13.91 4.51
CA ALA A 73 -3.41 -15.25 4.43
C ALA A 73 -1.89 -15.23 4.54
N LEU A 74 -1.24 -14.20 4.01
CA LEU A 74 0.21 -14.04 4.08
C LEU A 74 0.69 -13.55 5.43
N GLU A 75 -0.22 -13.16 6.30
CA GLU A 75 0.09 -12.64 7.64
C GLU A 75 1.06 -11.44 7.57
N ILE A 76 0.71 -10.48 6.73
CA ILE A 76 1.50 -9.26 6.54
C ILE A 76 1.60 -8.49 7.85
N ASP A 77 2.80 -8.05 8.22
CA ASP A 77 3.02 -7.25 9.43
C ASP A 77 2.64 -5.79 9.21
N ALA A 78 2.97 -5.24 8.05
CA ALA A 78 2.67 -3.84 7.74
C ALA A 78 2.34 -3.66 6.27
N LEU A 79 1.35 -2.81 6.02
CA LEU A 79 0.98 -2.37 4.67
C LEU A 79 1.40 -0.91 4.52
N HIS A 80 2.29 -0.65 3.57
CA HIS A 80 2.70 0.71 3.24
C HIS A 80 1.82 1.26 2.13
N LEU A 81 1.25 2.44 2.37
CA LEU A 81 0.47 3.15 1.38
C LEU A 81 1.42 4.03 0.57
N SER A 82 1.62 3.68 -0.69
CA SER A 82 2.53 4.42 -1.57
C SER A 82 2.15 5.90 -1.61
N HIS A 83 3.13 6.74 -1.88
CA HIS A 83 2.92 8.18 -2.01
C HIS A 83 1.77 8.53 -2.98
N CYS A 84 1.62 7.75 -4.05
CA CYS A 84 0.59 7.99 -5.05
C CYS A 84 -0.84 7.71 -4.58
N THR A 85 -1.04 7.11 -3.40
CA THR A 85 -2.38 6.85 -2.88
C THR A 85 -3.03 8.08 -2.26
N SER A 86 -2.27 9.14 -2.03
CA SER A 86 -2.77 10.42 -1.54
C SER A 86 -2.86 11.42 -2.69
N LYS A 87 -3.96 12.16 -2.75
CA LYS A 87 -4.19 13.14 -3.80
C LYS A 87 -4.39 14.52 -3.18
N LYS A 88 -3.97 15.56 -3.90
CA LYS A 88 -4.21 16.93 -3.49
C LYS A 88 -5.60 17.38 -3.94
N ASP A 89 -6.32 18.07 -3.06
CA ASP A 89 -7.59 18.67 -3.41
C ASP A 89 -7.38 20.07 -4.04
N GLU A 90 -8.47 20.79 -4.29
CA GLU A 90 -8.41 22.10 -4.92
C GLU A 90 -7.67 23.15 -4.08
N GLN A 91 -7.64 22.95 -2.76
CA GLN A 91 -6.92 23.81 -1.83
C GLN A 91 -5.48 23.39 -1.63
N GLY A 92 -5.02 22.36 -2.33
CA GLY A 92 -3.66 21.84 -2.21
C GLY A 92 -3.44 20.95 -1.01
N GLU A 93 -4.48 20.59 -0.27
CA GLU A 93 -4.37 19.67 0.86
C GLU A 93 -4.39 18.22 0.38
N LYS A 94 -3.52 17.40 0.97
CA LYS A 94 -3.46 15.98 0.62
C LYS A 94 -4.50 15.18 1.37
N HIS A 95 -5.19 14.33 0.63
CA HIS A 95 -6.16 13.40 1.19
C HIS A 95 -5.90 12.01 0.65
N LEU A 96 -5.98 11.02 1.53
CA LEU A 96 -5.88 9.64 1.11
C LEU A 96 -7.08 9.29 0.24
N CYS A 97 -6.82 8.59 -0.87
CA CYS A 97 -7.88 8.12 -1.75
C CYS A 97 -8.92 7.32 -0.95
N PRO A 98 -10.22 7.64 -1.06
CA PRO A 98 -11.25 6.93 -0.28
C PRO A 98 -11.25 5.42 -0.47
N THR A 99 -10.98 4.94 -1.68
CA THR A 99 -10.89 3.51 -1.98
C THR A 99 -9.73 2.87 -1.21
N ILE A 100 -8.57 3.52 -1.24
CA ILE A 100 -7.38 3.05 -0.52
C ILE A 100 -7.64 3.07 0.98
N LYS A 101 -8.29 4.14 1.47
CA LYS A 101 -8.62 4.23 2.89
C LYS A 101 -9.51 3.09 3.34
N ALA A 102 -10.53 2.75 2.56
CA ALA A 102 -11.42 1.64 2.90
C ALA A 102 -10.68 0.31 2.97
N ILE A 103 -9.77 0.07 2.02
CA ILE A 103 -8.93 -1.12 2.02
C ILE A 103 -8.03 -1.15 3.25
N ALA A 104 -7.38 -0.03 3.54
CA ALA A 104 -6.48 0.09 4.68
C ALA A 104 -7.21 -0.13 6.01
N ASP A 105 -8.40 0.45 6.15
CA ASP A 105 -9.19 0.32 7.37
C ASP A 105 -9.57 -1.15 7.61
N GLU A 106 -9.96 -1.87 6.56
CA GLU A 106 -10.30 -3.28 6.69
C GLU A 106 -9.10 -4.11 7.13
N LEU A 107 -7.94 -3.85 6.57
CA LEU A 107 -6.72 -4.58 6.93
C LEU A 107 -6.22 -4.18 8.32
N ALA A 108 -6.39 -2.94 8.71
CA ALA A 108 -6.06 -2.48 10.06
C ALA A 108 -6.91 -3.23 11.11
N ASP A 109 -8.18 -3.46 10.81
CA ASP A 109 -9.07 -4.20 11.69
C ASP A 109 -8.62 -5.65 11.89
N CYS A 110 -7.81 -6.16 10.98
CA CYS A 110 -7.24 -7.52 11.07
C CYS A 110 -5.89 -7.55 11.78
N GLY A 111 -5.44 -6.43 12.31
CA GLY A 111 -4.18 -6.34 13.04
C GLY A 111 -2.96 -5.99 12.20
N ILE A 112 -3.16 -5.68 10.92
CA ILE A 112 -2.05 -5.26 10.05
C ILE A 112 -1.78 -3.77 10.30
N LYS A 113 -0.51 -3.44 10.55
CA LYS A 113 -0.12 -2.05 10.76
C LYS A 113 -0.17 -1.30 9.42
N ILE A 114 -0.81 -0.16 9.42
CA ILE A 114 -0.88 0.69 8.22
C ILE A 114 0.15 1.81 8.35
N VAL A 115 1.02 1.93 7.35
CA VAL A 115 2.07 2.96 7.33
C VAL A 115 1.85 3.86 6.13
N GLN A 116 1.76 5.17 6.38
CA GLN A 116 1.58 6.14 5.33
C GLN A 116 2.91 6.41 4.64
N GLY A 117 3.00 6.09 3.36
CA GLY A 117 4.15 6.42 2.54
C GLY A 117 5.11 5.28 2.25
N THR A 118 5.91 5.49 1.22
CA THR A 118 7.02 4.62 0.84
C THR A 118 8.28 5.47 0.64
N HIS A 119 8.17 6.52 -0.18
CA HIS A 119 9.31 7.39 -0.48
C HIS A 119 8.96 8.88 -0.43
#